data_1814ecd4177f01d2e73c5b377175ca92
#
_entry.id   1814ecd4177f01d2e73c5b377175ca92
#
_cell.length_a   1.000
_cell.length_b   1.000
_cell.length_c   1.000
_cell.angle_alpha   90.00
_cell.angle_beta   90.00
_cell.angle_gamma   90.00
#
_symmetry.space_group_name_H-M   'P 1'
#
loop_
_entity.id
_entity.type
_entity.pdbx_description
1 polymer ?
#
loop_
_entity_poly.entity_id
_entity_poly.type
_entity_poly.pdbx_seq_one_letter_code
_entity_poly.pdbx_strand_id
1 'polypeptide(L)'
;SDEEIGSNTSRALIEQEALKSQVVLVPEPAAPHTGALKTARKGVGKFSIQIKGKAAHAGQDHQDGISAIQEMAHQILFLHSLTDYELDTTLNVGVVRGGSGLNVVAEQAELNVDLRISQFGEGERV
;
A
#
# COMPACT_ATOMS: atom_id res chain seq x y z
N SER A 1 1.12 8.06 -23.47
CA SER A 1 2.03 7.21 -22.70
C SER A 1 1.32 6.76 -21.43
N ASP A 2 1.48 5.51 -21.05
CA ASP A 2 0.92 4.90 -19.85
C ASP A 2 1.97 4.74 -18.73
N GLU A 3 3.13 5.39 -18.88
CA GLU A 3 4.23 5.32 -17.93
C GLU A 3 3.81 5.78 -16.53
N GLU A 4 3.10 6.90 -16.43
CA GLU A 4 2.62 7.51 -15.18
C GLU A 4 1.64 6.63 -14.39
N ILE A 5 1.06 5.62 -15.02
CA ILE A 5 0.17 4.64 -14.39
C ILE A 5 0.77 3.22 -14.32
N GLY A 6 2.10 3.09 -14.56
CA GLY A 6 2.85 1.86 -14.40
C GLY A 6 3.09 1.06 -15.66
N SER A 7 3.00 1.69 -16.85
CA SER A 7 3.33 1.09 -18.15
C SER A 7 2.57 -0.20 -18.48
N ASN A 8 1.33 -0.32 -18.04
CA ASN A 8 0.55 -1.56 -18.12
C ASN A 8 0.41 -2.11 -19.56
N THR A 9 0.30 -1.24 -20.57
CA THR A 9 0.16 -1.63 -21.97
C THR A 9 1.49 -1.72 -22.71
N SER A 10 2.51 -0.97 -22.27
CA SER A 10 3.82 -0.90 -22.93
C SER A 10 4.86 -1.82 -22.28
N ARG A 11 4.60 -2.38 -21.11
CA ARG A 11 5.53 -3.17 -20.30
C ARG A 11 6.21 -4.30 -21.07
N ALA A 12 5.43 -5.13 -21.76
CA ALA A 12 5.96 -6.27 -22.50
C ALA A 12 6.97 -5.85 -23.59
N LEU A 13 6.69 -4.75 -24.29
CA LEU A 13 7.59 -4.20 -25.31
C LEU A 13 8.85 -3.64 -24.67
N ILE A 14 8.72 -2.89 -23.57
CA ILE A 14 9.86 -2.33 -22.85
C ILE A 14 10.79 -3.44 -22.35
N GLU A 15 10.25 -4.49 -21.74
CA GLU A 15 11.02 -5.64 -21.25
C GLU A 15 11.71 -6.37 -22.42
N GLN A 16 11.03 -6.59 -23.54
CA GLN A 16 11.59 -7.23 -24.71
C GLN A 16 12.77 -6.44 -25.30
N GLU A 17 12.66 -5.13 -25.39
CA GLU A 17 13.74 -4.29 -25.93
C GLU A 17 14.90 -4.12 -24.92
N ALA A 18 14.57 -4.05 -23.64
CA ALA A 18 15.58 -4.00 -22.58
C ALA A 18 16.50 -5.24 -22.57
N LEU A 19 15.94 -6.43 -22.78
CA LEU A 19 16.70 -7.69 -22.83
C LEU A 19 17.68 -7.77 -24.03
N LYS A 20 17.47 -6.98 -25.08
CA LYS A 20 18.36 -6.88 -26.24
C LYS A 20 19.47 -5.83 -26.07
N SER A 21 19.40 -5.04 -25.02
CA SER A 21 20.26 -3.88 -24.79
C SER A 21 21.34 -4.18 -23.77
N GLN A 22 22.54 -3.61 -23.95
CA GLN A 22 23.60 -3.66 -22.94
C GLN A 22 23.32 -2.71 -21.75
N VAL A 23 22.60 -1.63 -22.04
CA VAL A 23 22.27 -0.60 -21.05
C VAL A 23 20.87 -0.06 -21.38
N VAL A 24 20.10 0.19 -20.34
CA VAL A 24 18.80 0.89 -20.45
C VAL A 24 18.92 2.21 -19.70
N LEU A 25 18.67 3.32 -20.37
CA LEU A 25 18.67 4.66 -19.80
C LEU A 25 17.22 5.12 -19.63
N VAL A 26 16.87 5.50 -18.40
CA VAL A 26 15.55 6.06 -18.06
C VAL A 26 15.73 7.55 -17.79
N PRO A 27 15.28 8.47 -18.66
CA PRO A 27 15.48 9.90 -18.54
C PRO A 27 14.53 10.52 -17.50
N GLU A 28 14.70 10.11 -16.26
CA GLU A 28 14.00 10.59 -15.08
C GLU A 28 14.88 11.55 -14.27
N PRO A 29 14.31 12.42 -13.42
CA PRO A 29 15.10 13.30 -12.58
C PRO A 29 16.12 12.55 -11.74
N ALA A 30 17.33 13.09 -11.66
CA ALA A 30 18.40 12.59 -10.78
C ALA A 30 17.98 12.60 -9.30
N ALA A 31 18.78 11.97 -8.45
CA ALA A 31 18.54 11.99 -7.00
C ALA A 31 18.53 13.44 -6.48
N PRO A 32 17.52 13.87 -5.71
CA PRO A 32 17.45 15.22 -5.18
C PRO A 32 18.68 15.53 -4.32
N HIS A 33 19.10 16.77 -4.31
CA HIS A 33 20.24 17.33 -3.57
C HIS A 33 21.63 16.89 -4.03
N THR A 34 21.79 15.72 -4.62
CA THR A 34 23.11 15.19 -5.02
C THR A 34 23.34 15.18 -6.53
N GLY A 35 22.28 15.16 -7.32
CA GLY A 35 22.37 14.99 -8.77
C GLY A 35 22.85 13.58 -9.19
N ALA A 36 22.92 12.63 -8.26
CA ALA A 36 23.41 11.29 -8.52
C ALA A 36 22.46 10.50 -9.44
N LEU A 37 23.02 9.62 -10.28
CA LEU A 37 22.25 8.69 -11.09
C LEU A 37 21.54 7.67 -10.18
N LYS A 38 20.29 7.37 -10.49
CA LYS A 38 19.52 6.34 -9.80
C LYS A 38 19.77 5.01 -10.49
N THR A 39 20.43 4.10 -9.82
CA THR A 39 20.77 2.76 -10.33
C THR A 39 19.85 1.67 -9.82
N ALA A 40 18.98 1.99 -8.86
CA ALA A 40 17.97 1.10 -8.30
C ALA A 40 16.69 1.87 -7.93
N ARG A 41 15.59 1.15 -7.85
CA ARG A 41 14.29 1.64 -7.38
C ARG A 41 13.71 0.64 -6.40
N LYS A 42 12.95 1.15 -5.42
CA LYS A 42 12.18 0.31 -4.51
C LYS A 42 11.07 -0.43 -5.26
N GLY A 43 10.82 -1.66 -4.88
CA GLY A 43 9.58 -2.35 -5.22
C GLY A 43 8.39 -1.62 -4.60
N VAL A 44 7.25 -1.66 -5.28
CA VAL A 44 6.01 -1.00 -4.88
C VAL A 44 4.89 -2.01 -4.79
N GLY A 45 4.20 -2.05 -3.66
CA GLY A 45 2.95 -2.77 -3.47
C GLY A 45 1.83 -1.79 -3.09
N LYS A 46 0.62 -2.04 -3.59
CA LYS A 46 -0.59 -1.31 -3.19
C LYS A 46 -1.67 -2.31 -2.83
N PHE A 47 -2.26 -2.15 -1.67
CA PHE A 47 -3.29 -3.06 -1.18
C PHE A 47 -4.50 -2.26 -0.71
N SER A 48 -5.69 -2.80 -0.98
CA SER A 48 -6.95 -2.35 -0.40
C SER A 48 -7.48 -3.48 0.49
N ILE A 49 -7.69 -3.17 1.76
CA ILE A 49 -8.21 -4.12 2.75
C ILE A 49 -9.61 -3.69 3.11
N GLN A 50 -10.57 -4.55 2.89
CA GLN A 50 -11.97 -4.36 3.25
C GLN A 50 -12.32 -5.20 4.47
N ILE A 51 -12.92 -4.57 5.47
CA ILE A 51 -13.31 -5.19 6.72
C ILE A 51 -14.83 -5.18 6.81
N LYS A 52 -15.40 -6.35 7.07
CA LYS A 52 -16.84 -6.52 7.26
C LYS A 52 -17.13 -6.90 8.70
N GLY A 53 -17.97 -6.13 9.34
CA GLY A 53 -18.50 -6.37 10.66
C GLY A 53 -20.02 -6.61 10.63
N LYS A 54 -20.72 -6.15 11.66
CA LYS A 54 -22.15 -6.25 11.79
C LYS A 54 -22.70 -4.96 12.43
N ALA A 55 -23.64 -4.31 11.76
CA ALA A 55 -24.31 -3.13 12.29
C ALA A 55 -25.19 -3.46 13.50
N ALA A 56 -25.22 -2.55 14.47
CA ALA A 56 -26.15 -2.55 15.59
C ALA A 56 -26.32 -1.12 16.10
N HIS A 57 -27.39 -0.85 16.86
CA HIS A 57 -27.58 0.44 17.51
C HIS A 57 -26.60 0.58 18.69
N ALA A 58 -25.70 1.57 18.61
CA ALA A 58 -24.61 1.71 19.58
C ALA A 58 -25.05 1.92 21.04
N GLY A 59 -26.25 2.45 21.27
CA GLY A 59 -26.77 2.70 22.61
C GLY A 59 -27.75 1.65 23.15
N GLN A 60 -28.33 0.82 22.29
CA GLN A 60 -29.34 -0.17 22.69
C GLN A 60 -28.86 -1.62 22.56
N ASP A 61 -28.25 -1.93 21.43
CA ASP A 61 -27.90 -3.30 21.05
C ASP A 61 -26.40 -3.43 20.71
N HIS A 62 -25.55 -2.65 21.38
CA HIS A 62 -24.12 -2.57 21.07
C HIS A 62 -23.44 -3.94 21.06
N GLN A 63 -23.81 -4.82 21.98
CA GLN A 63 -23.25 -6.18 22.11
C GLN A 63 -23.59 -7.10 20.93
N ASP A 64 -24.62 -6.75 20.13
CA ASP A 64 -25.02 -7.51 18.95
C ASP A 64 -24.25 -7.08 17.70
N GLY A 65 -23.49 -5.99 17.80
CA GLY A 65 -22.67 -5.44 16.74
C GLY A 65 -21.26 -6.03 16.71
N ILE A 66 -20.61 -5.93 15.54
CA ILE A 66 -19.19 -6.24 15.33
C ILE A 66 -18.58 -5.04 14.61
N SER A 67 -17.72 -4.29 15.29
CA SER A 67 -17.19 -3.05 14.74
C SER A 67 -16.04 -3.29 13.75
N ALA A 68 -16.30 -3.02 12.48
CA ALA A 68 -15.27 -3.03 11.44
C ALA A 68 -14.21 -1.93 11.66
N ILE A 69 -14.58 -0.79 12.27
CA ILE A 69 -13.63 0.29 12.59
C ILE A 69 -12.69 -0.14 13.72
N GLN A 70 -13.16 -0.89 14.70
CA GLN A 70 -12.28 -1.40 15.76
C GLN A 70 -11.25 -2.38 15.18
N GLU A 71 -11.67 -3.30 14.34
CA GLU A 71 -10.76 -4.21 13.65
C GLU A 71 -9.78 -3.42 12.76
N MET A 72 -10.26 -2.41 12.02
CA MET A 72 -9.40 -1.55 11.23
C MET A 72 -8.30 -0.90 12.06
N ALA A 73 -8.59 -0.46 13.28
CA ALA A 73 -7.58 0.11 14.17
C ALA A 73 -6.48 -0.90 14.53
N HIS A 74 -6.83 -2.15 14.79
CA HIS A 74 -5.86 -3.22 15.01
C HIS A 74 -5.01 -3.50 13.76
N GLN A 75 -5.64 -3.56 12.59
CA GLN A 75 -4.94 -3.76 11.32
C GLN A 75 -3.96 -2.62 11.02
N ILE A 76 -4.34 -1.36 11.27
CA ILE A 76 -3.46 -0.20 11.08
C ILE A 76 -2.20 -0.34 11.96
N LEU A 77 -2.37 -0.63 13.24
CA LEU A 77 -1.24 -0.78 14.17
C LEU A 77 -0.33 -1.93 13.74
N PHE A 78 -0.90 -3.06 13.35
CA PHE A 78 -0.16 -4.22 12.87
C PHE A 78 0.63 -3.88 11.59
N LEU A 79 -0.01 -3.30 10.57
CA LEU A 79 0.64 -2.95 9.31
C LEU A 79 1.79 -1.96 9.51
N HIS A 80 1.60 -0.93 10.33
CA HIS A 80 2.68 0.01 10.63
C HIS A 80 3.85 -0.64 11.39
N SER A 81 3.60 -1.67 12.20
CA SER A 81 4.65 -2.40 12.92
C SER A 81 5.56 -3.23 12.01
N LEU A 82 5.14 -3.51 10.78
CA LEU A 82 5.95 -4.22 9.78
C LEU A 82 6.99 -3.32 9.10
N THR A 83 6.92 -2.00 9.31
CA THR A 83 7.93 -1.07 8.80
C THR A 83 9.28 -1.34 9.45
N ASP A 84 10.31 -1.44 8.62
CA ASP A 84 11.70 -1.64 9.04
C ASP A 84 12.61 -0.69 8.26
N TYR A 85 13.13 0.33 8.92
CA TYR A 85 13.99 1.33 8.30
C TYR A 85 15.40 0.82 8.02
N GLU A 86 15.88 -0.22 8.73
CA GLU A 86 17.19 -0.83 8.49
C GLU A 86 17.17 -1.66 7.20
N LEU A 87 16.04 -2.32 6.93
CA LEU A 87 15.82 -3.06 5.68
C LEU A 87 15.25 -2.17 4.55
N ASP A 88 15.07 -0.88 4.84
CA ASP A 88 14.48 0.10 3.93
C ASP A 88 13.08 -0.30 3.40
N THR A 89 12.31 -0.95 4.29
CA THR A 89 10.93 -1.39 4.07
C THR A 89 9.97 -0.47 4.79
N THR A 90 8.99 0.05 4.08
CA THR A 90 7.96 0.92 4.67
C THR A 90 6.56 0.49 4.27
N LEU A 91 5.66 0.42 5.26
CA LEU A 91 4.22 0.28 5.04
C LEU A 91 3.53 1.55 5.54
N ASN A 92 2.71 2.11 4.68
CA ASN A 92 1.94 3.30 5.01
C ASN A 92 0.46 3.08 4.74
N VAL A 93 -0.35 3.10 5.80
CA VAL A 93 -1.81 3.19 5.65
C VAL A 93 -2.15 4.66 5.40
N GLY A 94 -2.32 5.01 4.12
CA GLY A 94 -2.47 6.41 3.69
C GLY A 94 -3.93 6.88 3.60
N VAL A 95 -4.89 5.95 3.48
CA VAL A 95 -6.31 6.28 3.37
C VAL A 95 -7.12 5.29 4.20
N VAL A 96 -8.09 5.81 4.97
CA VAL A 96 -9.05 5.02 5.73
C VAL A 96 -10.46 5.58 5.53
N ARG A 97 -11.44 4.69 5.49
CA ARG A 97 -12.86 5.03 5.43
C ARG A 97 -13.66 4.00 6.22
N GLY A 98 -14.75 4.40 6.86
CA GLY A 98 -15.59 3.44 7.56
C GLY A 98 -16.72 4.09 8.33
N GLY A 99 -17.71 3.25 8.71
CA GLY A 99 -18.88 3.67 9.45
C GLY A 99 -19.92 4.44 8.64
N SER A 100 -21.10 4.60 9.23
CA SER A 100 -22.24 5.29 8.60
C SER A 100 -22.87 6.33 9.51
N GLY A 101 -22.71 6.24 10.83
CA GLY A 101 -23.29 7.17 11.80
C GLY A 101 -22.76 6.98 13.21
N LEU A 102 -22.81 8.02 14.03
CA LEU A 102 -22.27 8.01 15.39
C LEU A 102 -22.96 6.98 16.32
N ASN A 103 -24.23 6.71 16.06
CA ASN A 103 -25.05 5.80 16.87
C ASN A 103 -25.16 4.40 16.25
N VAL A 104 -24.30 4.06 15.29
CA VAL A 104 -24.27 2.76 14.60
C VAL A 104 -22.91 2.12 14.80
N VAL A 105 -22.87 0.87 15.26
CA VAL A 105 -21.67 0.03 15.23
C VAL A 105 -21.30 -0.19 13.76
N ALA A 106 -20.09 0.18 13.36
CA ALA A 106 -19.68 0.20 11.96
C ALA A 106 -19.59 -1.22 11.38
N GLU A 107 -20.39 -1.53 10.37
CA GLU A 107 -20.36 -2.83 9.68
C GLU A 107 -19.34 -2.90 8.53
N GLN A 108 -18.80 -1.76 8.10
CA GLN A 108 -17.84 -1.69 7.00
C GLN A 108 -16.74 -0.70 7.30
N ALA A 109 -15.52 -1.09 6.95
CA ALA A 109 -14.35 -0.23 6.92
C ALA A 109 -13.43 -0.65 5.77
N GLU A 110 -12.66 0.31 5.26
CA GLU A 110 -11.68 0.11 4.20
C GLU A 110 -10.43 0.90 4.51
N LEU A 111 -9.27 0.31 4.25
CA LEU A 111 -7.98 0.99 4.29
C LEU A 111 -7.16 0.68 3.05
N ASN A 112 -6.33 1.65 2.65
CA ASN A 112 -5.42 1.51 1.52
C ASN A 112 -3.97 1.67 2.01
N VAL A 113 -3.14 0.72 1.59
CA VAL A 113 -1.74 0.59 2.02
C VAL A 113 -0.82 0.79 0.84
N ASP A 114 0.22 1.61 1.01
CA ASP A 114 1.39 1.70 0.13
C ASP A 114 2.56 0.96 0.80
N LEU A 115 3.12 -0.01 0.09
CA LEU A 115 4.29 -0.77 0.49
C LEU A 115 5.48 -0.37 -0.39
N ARG A 116 6.63 -0.15 0.24
CA ARG A 116 7.91 0.05 -0.43
C ARG A 116 8.94 -0.91 0.13
N ILE A 117 9.64 -1.64 -0.74
CA ILE A 117 10.69 -2.58 -0.36
C ILE A 117 11.95 -2.36 -1.20
N SER A 118 13.13 -2.49 -0.59
CA SER A 118 14.42 -2.42 -1.27
C SER A 118 15.04 -3.80 -1.48
N GLN A 119 14.62 -4.81 -0.71
CA GLN A 119 15.16 -6.17 -0.76
C GLN A 119 14.08 -7.18 -1.16
N PHE A 120 14.42 -8.11 -2.03
CA PHE A 120 13.48 -9.10 -2.57
C PHE A 120 12.78 -9.95 -1.49
N GLY A 121 13.49 -10.38 -0.44
CA GLY A 121 12.94 -11.20 0.64
C GLY A 121 11.90 -10.49 1.50
N GLU A 122 11.89 -9.17 1.50
CA GLU A 122 10.94 -8.36 2.27
C GLU A 122 9.50 -8.49 1.74
N GLY A 123 9.32 -8.76 0.45
CA GLY A 123 8.00 -8.99 -0.13
C GLY A 123 7.30 -10.27 0.36
N GLU A 124 8.07 -11.22 0.92
CA GLU A 124 7.52 -12.43 1.54
C GLU A 124 7.28 -12.27 3.04
N ARG A 125 8.02 -11.35 3.69
CA ARG A 125 7.88 -11.07 5.12
C ARG A 125 6.64 -10.21 5.41
N VAL A 126 6.32 -9.27 4.54
CA VAL A 126 5.23 -8.29 4.70
C VAL A 126 4.03 -8.64 3.86
#